data_3b6098121dfce2645a801a6333ef20a8
#
_entry.id   3b6098121dfce2645a801a6333ef20a8
#
_cell.length_a   1.000
_cell.length_b   1.000
_cell.length_c   1.000
_cell.angle_alpha   90.00
_cell.angle_beta   90.00
_cell.angle_gamma   90.00
#
_symmetry.space_group_name_H-M   'P 1'
#
loop_
_entity.id
_entity.type
_entity.pdbx_description
1 polymer ?
#
loop_
_entity_poly.entity_id
_entity_poly.type
_entity_poly.pdbx_seq_one_letter_code
_entity_poly.pdbx_strand_id
1 'polypeptide(L)'
;SLASVPEREVADAMEYCTKEGIRQKVIKMDQFAIEGFAENPTNRCYLCKHFLFSTLQQIAKEEGFAYVIDGTNMNDASQYRPGLTALSELGIKSPLRHAGLYKADIRALSKEAGLATWSKPSFACMATRFVYNEGITAKKLAMVEAAENFLFSKGFTQLRVRVHEGN
;
A
#
# COMPACT_ATOMS: atom_id res chain seq x y z
N SER A 1 -3.25 1.44 -9.04
CA SER A 1 -3.82 2.40 -8.08
C SER A 1 -5.14 1.86 -7.56
N LEU A 2 -5.39 2.03 -6.28
CA LEU A 2 -6.59 1.60 -5.54
C LEU A 2 -7.25 2.83 -4.91
N ALA A 3 -8.58 2.82 -4.73
CA ALA A 3 -9.33 3.93 -4.13
C ALA A 3 -8.84 4.32 -2.72
N SER A 4 -8.26 3.38 -1.98
CA SER A 4 -7.71 3.63 -0.64
C SER A 4 -6.23 4.06 -0.61
N VAL A 5 -5.62 4.31 -1.77
CA VAL A 5 -4.27 4.88 -1.89
C VAL A 5 -4.41 6.34 -2.36
N PRO A 6 -3.94 7.33 -1.59
CA PRO A 6 -4.04 8.73 -1.96
C PRO A 6 -3.38 9.03 -3.30
N GLU A 7 -3.92 9.98 -4.03
CA GLU A 7 -3.37 10.41 -5.33
C GLU A 7 -1.92 10.91 -5.20
N ARG A 8 -1.58 11.59 -4.10
CA ARG A 8 -0.21 12.05 -3.83
C ARG A 8 0.80 10.90 -3.77
N GLU A 9 0.43 9.74 -3.16
CA GLU A 9 1.35 8.59 -3.08
C GLU A 9 1.58 7.95 -4.45
N VAL A 10 0.58 7.98 -5.32
CA VAL A 10 0.71 7.54 -6.71
C VAL A 10 1.59 8.50 -7.49
N ALA A 11 1.38 9.81 -7.34
CA ALA A 11 2.19 10.86 -7.99
C ALA A 11 3.67 10.78 -7.56
N ASP A 12 3.94 10.66 -6.24
CA ASP A 12 5.29 10.49 -5.71
C ASP A 12 5.99 9.25 -6.28
N ALA A 13 5.26 8.13 -6.40
CA ALA A 13 5.80 6.90 -6.98
C ALA A 13 6.13 7.06 -8.48
N MET A 14 5.29 7.77 -9.22
CA MET A 14 5.52 8.06 -10.64
C MET A 14 6.74 8.97 -10.83
N GLU A 15 6.83 10.04 -10.04
CA GLU A 15 7.97 10.96 -10.05
C GLU A 15 9.28 10.23 -9.73
N TYR A 16 9.26 9.41 -8.67
CA TYR A 16 10.41 8.59 -8.28
C TYR A 16 10.86 7.65 -9.40
N CYS A 17 9.94 6.90 -10.01
CA CYS A 17 10.27 5.99 -11.10
C CYS A 17 10.85 6.73 -12.31
N THR A 18 10.30 7.91 -12.64
CA THR A 18 10.81 8.75 -13.73
C THR A 18 12.23 9.22 -13.44
N LYS A 19 12.48 9.71 -12.22
CA LYS A 19 13.80 10.19 -11.80
C LYS A 19 14.86 9.11 -11.83
N GLU A 20 14.52 7.90 -11.37
CA GLU A 20 15.45 6.77 -11.32
C GLU A 20 15.50 5.96 -12.63
N GLY A 21 14.80 6.38 -13.68
CA GLY A 21 14.77 5.68 -14.97
C GLY A 21 14.09 4.30 -14.91
N ILE A 22 13.20 4.08 -13.93
CA ILE A 22 12.50 2.82 -13.73
C ILE A 22 11.25 2.78 -14.60
N ARG A 23 11.12 1.74 -15.45
CA ARG A 23 9.89 1.52 -16.23
C ARG A 23 8.72 1.25 -15.30
N GLN A 24 7.66 2.02 -15.45
CA GLN A 24 6.48 1.93 -14.61
C GLN A 24 5.21 1.72 -15.44
N LYS A 25 4.28 0.92 -14.89
CA LYS A 25 2.92 0.77 -15.40
C LYS A 25 1.93 1.01 -14.25
N VAL A 26 1.08 2.02 -14.39
CA VAL A 26 0.02 2.30 -13.41
C VAL A 26 -1.25 1.59 -13.82
N ILE A 27 -1.72 0.67 -12.97
CA ILE A 27 -2.95 -0.09 -13.18
C ILE A 27 -4.01 0.45 -12.22
N LYS A 28 -5.13 0.91 -12.78
CA LYS A 28 -6.30 1.30 -11.97
C LYS A 28 -7.15 0.07 -11.73
N MET A 29 -7.47 -0.20 -10.47
CA MET A 29 -8.27 -1.33 -10.05
C MET A 29 -9.44 -0.84 -9.21
N ASP A 30 -10.63 -1.35 -9.49
CA ASP A 30 -11.81 -1.06 -8.67
C ASP A 30 -11.78 -1.91 -7.40
N GLN A 31 -11.43 -1.27 -6.30
CA GLN A 31 -11.34 -1.91 -5.00
C GLN A 31 -12.73 -2.24 -4.41
N PHE A 32 -13.76 -1.53 -4.84
CA PHE A 32 -15.14 -1.80 -4.42
C PHE A 32 -15.79 -2.96 -5.17
N ALA A 33 -15.19 -3.43 -6.27
CA ALA A 33 -15.59 -4.68 -6.92
C ALA A 33 -15.10 -5.94 -6.16
N ILE A 34 -14.25 -5.79 -5.14
CA ILE A 34 -13.83 -6.89 -4.29
C ILE A 34 -14.94 -7.23 -3.31
N GLU A 35 -15.49 -8.45 -3.41
CA GLU A 35 -16.53 -8.93 -2.49
C GLU A 35 -16.07 -8.84 -1.04
N GLY A 36 -16.87 -8.26 -0.18
CA GLY A 36 -16.60 -8.07 1.24
C GLY A 36 -15.63 -6.92 1.58
N PHE A 37 -15.07 -6.19 0.62
CA PHE A 37 -14.16 -5.08 0.92
C PHE A 37 -14.88 -3.89 1.56
N ALA A 38 -16.03 -3.52 1.01
CA ALA A 38 -16.81 -2.35 1.45
C ALA A 38 -17.31 -2.46 2.88
N GLU A 39 -17.58 -3.66 3.35
CA GLU A 39 -18.02 -3.99 4.71
C GLU A 39 -16.91 -3.83 5.75
N ASN A 40 -15.67 -3.67 5.30
CA ASN A 40 -14.49 -3.44 6.16
C ASN A 40 -14.24 -4.51 7.22
N PRO A 41 -14.26 -5.80 6.89
CA PRO A 41 -14.03 -6.87 7.85
C PRO A 41 -12.58 -6.88 8.35
N THR A 42 -12.32 -7.62 9.43
CA THR A 42 -10.98 -7.75 10.02
C THR A 42 -9.95 -8.35 9.05
N ASN A 43 -10.39 -9.19 8.10
CA ASN A 43 -9.55 -9.76 7.04
C ASN A 43 -9.53 -8.92 5.74
N ARG A 44 -10.05 -7.67 5.74
CA ARG A 44 -10.08 -6.78 4.56
C ARG A 44 -8.74 -6.72 3.83
N CYS A 45 -7.62 -6.68 4.58
CA CYS A 45 -6.29 -6.61 3.98
C CYS A 45 -5.93 -7.89 3.20
N TYR A 46 -6.44 -9.05 3.62
CA TYR A 46 -6.29 -10.29 2.87
C TYR A 46 -7.06 -10.20 1.55
N LEU A 47 -8.36 -9.85 1.58
CA LEU A 47 -9.20 -9.72 0.40
C LEU A 47 -8.56 -8.78 -0.64
N CYS A 48 -8.16 -7.59 -0.19
CA CYS A 48 -7.55 -6.59 -1.05
C CYS A 48 -6.22 -7.06 -1.65
N LYS A 49 -5.32 -7.64 -0.86
CA LYS A 49 -4.03 -8.13 -1.37
C LYS A 49 -4.18 -9.33 -2.28
N HIS A 50 -5.08 -10.25 -1.96
CA HIS A 50 -5.33 -11.41 -2.82
C HIS A 50 -5.79 -10.95 -4.22
N PHE A 51 -6.77 -10.06 -4.29
CA PHE A 51 -7.23 -9.47 -5.55
C PHE A 51 -6.10 -8.73 -6.30
N LEU A 52 -5.38 -7.83 -5.61
CA LEU A 52 -4.30 -7.05 -6.19
C LEU A 52 -3.20 -7.95 -6.78
N PHE A 53 -2.69 -8.89 -5.99
CA PHE A 53 -1.55 -9.70 -6.42
C PHE A 53 -1.92 -10.78 -7.43
N SER A 54 -3.14 -11.32 -7.39
CA SER A 54 -3.66 -12.19 -8.48
C SER A 54 -3.70 -11.45 -9.82
N THR A 55 -4.18 -10.20 -9.80
CA THR A 55 -4.19 -9.35 -11.02
C THR A 55 -2.77 -9.05 -11.49
N LEU A 56 -1.85 -8.73 -10.57
CA LEU A 56 -0.45 -8.48 -10.93
C LEU A 56 0.24 -9.74 -11.49
N GLN A 57 -0.07 -10.92 -10.98
CA GLN A 57 0.46 -12.18 -11.53
C GLN A 57 -0.05 -12.45 -12.94
N GLN A 58 -1.33 -12.17 -13.21
CA GLN A 58 -1.87 -12.31 -14.56
C GLN A 58 -1.15 -11.36 -15.54
N ILE A 59 -0.97 -10.10 -15.17
CA ILE A 59 -0.24 -9.12 -15.99
C ILE A 59 1.23 -9.52 -16.16
N ALA A 60 1.88 -9.99 -15.11
CA ALA A 60 3.26 -10.45 -15.17
C ALA A 60 3.42 -11.60 -16.17
N LYS A 61 2.48 -12.56 -16.15
CA LYS A 61 2.45 -13.68 -17.10
C LYS A 61 2.27 -13.20 -18.54
N GLU A 62 1.34 -12.28 -18.77
CA GLU A 62 1.07 -11.71 -20.09
C GLU A 62 2.27 -10.92 -20.66
N GLU A 63 3.02 -10.24 -19.77
CA GLU A 63 4.21 -9.46 -20.12
C GLU A 63 5.53 -10.28 -20.07
N GLY A 64 5.47 -11.58 -19.78
CA GLY A 64 6.62 -12.47 -19.77
C GLY A 64 7.54 -12.33 -18.55
N PHE A 65 7.05 -11.79 -17.43
CA PHE A 65 7.79 -11.74 -16.17
C PHE A 65 7.69 -13.06 -15.42
N ALA A 66 8.82 -13.55 -14.92
CA ALA A 66 8.89 -14.82 -14.18
C ALA A 66 8.32 -14.72 -12.75
N TYR A 67 8.39 -13.55 -12.11
CA TYR A 67 8.03 -13.36 -10.72
C TYR A 67 7.33 -12.02 -10.49
N VAL A 68 6.42 -12.02 -9.51
CA VAL A 68 5.95 -10.80 -8.85
C VAL A 68 6.62 -10.74 -7.47
N ILE A 69 7.14 -9.57 -7.12
CA ILE A 69 7.81 -9.34 -5.84
C ILE A 69 7.11 -8.21 -5.06
N ASP A 70 7.28 -8.20 -3.74
CA ASP A 70 6.80 -7.13 -2.88
C ASP A 70 7.89 -6.58 -1.95
N GLY A 71 7.61 -5.45 -1.29
CA GLY A 71 8.54 -4.78 -0.36
C GLY A 71 8.42 -5.24 1.10
N THR A 72 7.82 -6.40 1.39
CA THR A 72 7.72 -6.95 2.74
C THR A 72 9.12 -7.17 3.34
N ASN A 73 9.31 -6.77 4.60
CA ASN A 73 10.58 -6.86 5.33
C ASN A 73 10.40 -7.57 6.68
N MET A 74 11.48 -7.72 7.46
CA MET A 74 11.47 -8.47 8.72
C MET A 74 10.53 -7.90 9.77
N ASN A 75 10.34 -6.56 9.86
CA ASN A 75 9.41 -5.95 10.80
C ASN A 75 7.95 -6.32 10.55
N ASP A 76 7.60 -6.71 9.32
CA ASP A 76 6.23 -7.09 8.97
C ASP A 76 5.82 -8.45 9.56
N ALA A 77 6.78 -9.32 9.87
CA ALA A 77 6.54 -10.66 10.39
C ALA A 77 6.03 -10.68 11.84
N SER A 78 6.29 -9.64 12.63
CA SER A 78 5.94 -9.56 14.07
C SER A 78 4.51 -9.07 14.36
N GLN A 79 3.73 -8.76 13.35
CA GLN A 79 2.38 -8.18 13.48
C GLN A 79 1.31 -9.10 12.88
N TYR A 80 0.10 -9.05 13.45
CA TYR A 80 -1.07 -9.65 12.80
C TYR A 80 -1.33 -8.94 11.45
N ARG A 81 -0.99 -9.60 10.38
CA ARG A 81 -1.14 -9.06 9.01
C ARG A 81 -1.78 -10.09 8.09
N PRO A 82 -3.12 -10.16 8.05
CA PRO A 82 -3.83 -11.11 7.20
C PRO A 82 -3.45 -10.99 5.72
N GLY A 83 -2.99 -9.82 5.28
CA GLY A 83 -2.47 -9.65 3.92
C GLY A 83 -1.19 -10.42 3.60
N LEU A 84 -0.41 -10.87 4.59
CA LEU A 84 0.76 -11.74 4.35
C LEU A 84 0.34 -13.16 3.97
N THR A 85 -0.80 -13.63 4.48
CA THR A 85 -1.38 -14.92 4.08
C THR A 85 -1.67 -14.94 2.58
N ALA A 86 -2.31 -13.90 2.05
CA ALA A 86 -2.57 -13.77 0.62
C ALA A 86 -1.28 -13.82 -0.22
N LEU A 87 -0.21 -13.13 0.21
CA LEU A 87 1.07 -13.17 -0.49
C LEU A 87 1.69 -14.57 -0.51
N SER A 88 1.60 -15.28 0.62
CA SER A 88 2.11 -16.65 0.76
C SER A 88 1.36 -17.63 -0.14
N GLU A 89 0.02 -17.58 -0.12
CA GLU A 89 -0.85 -18.44 -0.95
C GLU A 89 -0.59 -18.24 -2.45
N LEU A 90 -0.36 -16.99 -2.86
CA LEU A 90 -0.06 -16.62 -4.25
C LEU A 90 1.42 -16.83 -4.63
N GLY A 91 2.27 -17.25 -3.71
CA GLY A 91 3.69 -17.46 -3.98
C GLY A 91 4.47 -16.17 -4.33
N ILE A 92 3.99 -15.01 -3.87
CA ILE A 92 4.66 -13.73 -4.07
C ILE A 92 6.00 -13.71 -3.33
N LYS A 93 7.05 -13.27 -3.99
CA LYS A 93 8.40 -13.24 -3.42
C LYS A 93 8.64 -11.93 -2.67
N SER A 94 9.24 -12.02 -1.48
CA SER A 94 9.60 -10.87 -0.64
C SER A 94 11.13 -10.83 -0.44
N PRO A 95 11.90 -10.29 -1.41
CA PRO A 95 13.36 -10.36 -1.41
C PRO A 95 13.99 -9.74 -0.17
N LEU A 96 13.49 -8.59 0.29
CA LEU A 96 14.00 -7.89 1.47
C LEU A 96 13.83 -8.74 2.75
N ARG A 97 12.68 -9.39 2.89
CA ARG A 97 12.42 -10.33 4.00
C ARG A 97 13.31 -11.57 3.88
N HIS A 98 13.46 -12.12 2.68
CA HIS A 98 14.32 -13.29 2.44
C HIS A 98 15.79 -12.99 2.78
N ALA A 99 16.26 -11.77 2.52
CA ALA A 99 17.58 -11.31 2.89
C ALA A 99 17.72 -10.95 4.39
N GLY A 100 16.67 -11.12 5.20
CA GLY A 100 16.70 -10.82 6.63
C GLY A 100 16.71 -9.33 6.99
N LEU A 101 16.37 -8.44 6.04
CA LEU A 101 16.50 -7.00 6.23
C LEU A 101 15.35 -6.43 7.07
N TYR A 102 15.69 -5.65 8.08
CA TYR A 102 14.78 -4.81 8.83
C TYR A 102 14.63 -3.43 8.18
N LYS A 103 13.60 -2.70 8.58
CA LYS A 103 13.33 -1.36 8.04
C LYS A 103 14.50 -0.37 8.26
N ALA A 104 15.23 -0.52 9.36
CA ALA A 104 16.42 0.29 9.65
C ALA A 104 17.53 0.03 8.62
N ASP A 105 17.79 -1.25 8.31
CA ASP A 105 18.80 -1.67 7.33
C ASP A 105 18.44 -1.17 5.93
N ILE A 106 17.16 -1.33 5.55
CA ILE A 106 16.65 -0.86 4.25
C ILE A 106 16.83 0.65 4.11
N ARG A 107 16.54 1.43 5.17
CA ARG A 107 16.75 2.89 5.16
C ARG A 107 18.23 3.27 5.04
N ALA A 108 19.11 2.57 5.77
CA ALA A 108 20.55 2.80 5.70
C ALA A 108 21.08 2.51 4.29
N LEU A 109 20.76 1.35 3.73
CA LEU A 109 21.15 0.97 2.37
C LEU A 109 20.57 1.90 1.30
N SER A 110 19.31 2.31 1.44
CA SER A 110 18.68 3.27 0.53
C SER A 110 19.36 4.63 0.56
N LYS A 111 19.79 5.08 1.75
CA LYS A 111 20.54 6.32 1.92
C LYS A 111 21.93 6.23 1.28
N GLU A 112 22.63 5.13 1.49
CA GLU A 112 23.93 4.85 0.88
C GLU A 112 23.84 4.81 -0.65
N ALA A 113 22.77 4.20 -1.17
CA ALA A 113 22.47 4.17 -2.61
C ALA A 113 21.98 5.51 -3.18
N GLY A 114 21.85 6.57 -2.37
CA GLY A 114 21.42 7.89 -2.81
C GLY A 114 19.93 8.01 -3.14
N LEU A 115 19.09 7.02 -2.74
CA LEU A 115 17.68 7.03 -3.04
C LEU A 115 16.93 8.08 -2.21
N ALA A 116 16.20 8.99 -2.84
CA ALA A 116 15.49 10.10 -2.17
C ALA A 116 14.43 9.61 -1.16
N THR A 117 13.94 8.38 -1.33
CA THR A 117 12.88 7.79 -0.50
C THR A 117 13.37 7.21 0.84
N TRP A 118 14.68 7.23 1.13
CA TRP A 118 15.24 6.63 2.35
C TRP A 118 14.61 7.14 3.65
N SER A 119 14.25 8.43 3.69
CA SER A 119 13.66 9.08 4.87
C SER A 119 12.13 9.20 4.82
N LYS A 120 11.49 8.80 3.69
CA LYS A 120 10.04 8.94 3.52
C LYS A 120 9.29 8.24 4.66
N PRO A 121 8.36 8.92 5.35
CA PRO A 121 7.50 8.31 6.36
C PRO A 121 6.66 7.18 5.77
N SER A 122 6.39 6.14 6.59
CA SER A 122 5.50 5.05 6.15
C SER A 122 4.08 5.54 6.04
N PHE A 123 3.48 5.32 4.88
CA PHE A 123 2.07 5.56 4.66
C PHE A 123 1.28 4.26 4.81
N ALA A 124 0.14 4.32 5.49
CA ALA A 124 -0.81 3.22 5.58
C ALA A 124 -2.05 3.52 4.72
N CYS A 125 -2.58 2.49 4.04
CA CYS A 125 -3.80 2.55 3.26
C CYS A 125 -4.92 3.31 4.01
N MET A 126 -5.63 4.23 3.34
CA MET A 126 -6.70 5.04 3.94
C MET A 126 -7.86 4.21 4.52
N ALA A 127 -8.04 2.98 4.07
CA ALA A 127 -9.02 2.07 4.68
C ALA A 127 -8.74 1.78 6.17
N THR A 128 -7.51 2.04 6.66
CA THR A 128 -7.18 1.94 8.10
C THR A 128 -7.67 3.12 8.94
N ARG A 129 -8.32 4.11 8.33
CA ARG A 129 -8.95 5.26 9.01
C ARG A 129 -10.34 4.95 9.52
N PHE A 130 -10.88 3.80 9.16
CA PHE A 130 -12.21 3.33 9.53
C PHE A 130 -12.11 2.20 10.55
N VAL A 131 -13.02 2.19 11.50
CA VAL A 131 -13.15 1.09 12.47
C VAL A 131 -13.62 -0.16 11.72
N TYR A 132 -13.14 -1.33 12.09
CA TYR A 132 -13.57 -2.58 11.48
C TYR A 132 -15.10 -2.75 11.58
N ASN A 133 -15.68 -3.27 10.52
CA ASN A 133 -17.12 -3.45 10.32
C ASN A 133 -17.92 -2.13 10.14
N GLU A 134 -17.26 -0.97 10.14
CA GLU A 134 -17.84 0.26 9.62
C GLU A 134 -17.62 0.34 8.11
N GLY A 135 -18.70 0.48 7.35
CA GLY A 135 -18.65 0.47 5.89
C GLY A 135 -17.74 1.56 5.30
N ILE A 136 -16.90 1.16 4.35
CA ILE A 136 -16.06 2.05 3.55
C ILE A 136 -16.81 2.41 2.26
N THR A 137 -16.82 3.70 1.92
CA THR A 137 -17.37 4.18 0.65
C THR A 137 -16.36 5.12 -0.04
N ALA A 138 -16.46 5.27 -1.35
CA ALA A 138 -15.65 6.22 -2.11
C ALA A 138 -15.75 7.64 -1.55
N LYS A 139 -16.97 8.06 -1.16
CA LYS A 139 -17.22 9.37 -0.54
C LYS A 139 -16.47 9.54 0.79
N LYS A 140 -16.51 8.54 1.67
CA LYS A 140 -15.79 8.56 2.95
C LYS A 140 -14.26 8.58 2.73
N LEU A 141 -13.74 7.82 1.76
CA LEU A 141 -12.31 7.86 1.41
C LEU A 141 -11.89 9.24 0.89
N ALA A 142 -12.65 9.85 -0.02
CA ALA A 142 -12.38 11.18 -0.54
C ALA A 142 -12.40 12.26 0.58
N MET A 143 -13.33 12.14 1.53
CA MET A 143 -13.39 13.02 2.70
C MET A 143 -12.12 12.91 3.57
N VAL A 144 -11.67 11.70 3.84
CA VAL A 144 -10.43 11.45 4.60
C VAL A 144 -9.22 12.02 3.85
N GLU A 145 -9.12 11.78 2.55
CA GLU A 145 -8.02 12.29 1.74
C GLU A 145 -7.97 13.82 1.73
N ALA A 146 -9.12 14.48 1.54
CA ALA A 146 -9.21 15.94 1.58
C ALA A 146 -8.78 16.50 2.94
N ALA A 147 -9.24 15.89 4.05
CA ALA A 147 -8.88 16.32 5.40
C ALA A 147 -7.37 16.10 5.68
N GLU A 148 -6.79 14.96 5.31
CA GLU A 148 -5.35 14.72 5.44
C GLU A 148 -4.54 15.72 4.59
N ASN A 149 -4.94 15.97 3.34
CA ASN A 149 -4.28 16.92 2.45
C ASN A 149 -4.33 18.35 3.00
N PHE A 150 -5.46 18.76 3.58
CA PHE A 150 -5.57 20.07 4.26
C PHE A 150 -4.56 20.17 5.42
N LEU A 151 -4.46 19.15 6.26
CA LEU A 151 -3.50 19.17 7.37
C LEU A 151 -2.04 19.13 6.90
N PHE A 152 -1.73 18.37 5.85
CA PHE A 152 -0.39 18.40 5.23
C PHE A 152 -0.06 19.82 4.69
N SER A 153 -1.02 20.53 4.09
CA SER A 153 -0.82 21.93 3.64
C SER A 153 -0.53 22.92 4.78
N LYS A 154 -0.87 22.54 6.03
CA LYS A 154 -0.54 23.31 7.24
C LYS A 154 0.81 22.90 7.88
N GLY A 155 1.59 22.02 7.24
CA GLY A 155 2.92 21.61 7.68
C GLY A 155 2.96 20.38 8.61
N PHE A 156 1.83 19.74 8.88
CA PHE A 156 1.85 18.47 9.61
C PHE A 156 2.39 17.36 8.72
N THR A 157 3.29 16.53 9.23
CA THR A 157 4.01 15.52 8.42
C THR A 157 3.63 14.07 8.72
N GLN A 158 3.13 13.79 9.92
CA GLN A 158 2.72 12.44 10.35
C GLN A 158 1.34 12.53 11.00
N LEU A 159 0.31 12.31 10.21
CA LEU A 159 -1.07 12.39 10.67
C LEU A 159 -1.94 11.28 10.06
N ARG A 160 -3.06 11.03 10.68
CA ARG A 160 -4.12 10.15 10.19
C ARG A 160 -5.46 10.67 10.67
N VAL A 161 -6.31 11.08 9.74
CA VAL A 161 -7.70 11.46 10.04
C VAL A 161 -8.53 10.17 10.11
N ARG A 162 -9.20 9.95 11.24
CA ARG A 162 -10.04 8.76 11.45
C ARG A 162 -11.51 9.13 11.40
N VAL A 163 -12.30 8.22 10.85
CA VAL A 163 -13.76 8.32 10.80
C VAL A 163 -14.33 7.41 11.88
N HIS A 164 -15.21 7.96 12.70
CA HIS A 164 -16.03 7.22 13.67
C HIS A 164 -17.49 7.52 13.37
N GLU A 165 -18.37 6.50 13.40
CA GLU A 165 -19.80 6.71 13.23
C GLU A 165 -20.34 7.53 14.41
N GLY A 166 -21.04 8.64 14.08
CA GLY A 166 -21.63 9.55 15.07
C GLY A 166 -20.82 10.80 15.40
N ASN A 167 -19.68 11.02 14.78
CA ASN A 167 -18.88 12.27 14.89
C ASN A 167 -18.44 12.77 13.52
#